data_308e93d8147eafbf2f9551ad5428e144
#
_entry.id   308e93d8147eafbf2f9551ad5428e144
#
_cell.length_a   1.000
_cell.length_b   1.000
_cell.length_c   1.000
_cell.angle_alpha   90.00
_cell.angle_beta   90.00
_cell.angle_gamma   90.00
#
_symmetry.space_group_name_H-M   'P 1'
#
loop_
_entity.id
_entity.type
_entity.pdbx_description
1 polymer ?
#
loop_
_entity_poly.entity_id
_entity_poly.type
_entity_poly.pdbx_seq_one_letter_code
_entity_poly.pdbx_strand_id
1 'polypeptide(L)'
;MNSIFTEENLLAFTMAARYSSFSKAAEELGVTTSAISYTIKRMETGLDVVLFVRNTRNIELTESGFYFYRKATDLLNDFHAIKRGIDTISQGIETRVRICINQLLYTPCHTARLLQVLKKQF
;
A
#
# COMPACT_ATOMS: atom_id res chain seq x y z
N MET A 1 -11.17 -4.54 -14.72
CA MET A 1 -10.11 -3.62 -14.31
C MET A 1 -8.89 -4.44 -13.93
N ASN A 2 -7.90 -4.33 -14.75
CA ASN A 2 -6.73 -5.15 -14.57
C ASN A 2 -5.88 -4.73 -13.39
N SER A 3 -5.22 -5.70 -12.86
CA SER A 3 -4.28 -5.77 -11.76
C SER A 3 -3.14 -4.73 -11.76
N ILE A 4 -3.43 -3.49 -12.13
CA ILE A 4 -2.45 -2.39 -12.06
C ILE A 4 -2.20 -2.03 -10.58
N PHE A 5 -3.25 -2.08 -9.79
CA PHE A 5 -3.22 -1.71 -8.37
C PHE A 5 -2.93 -2.90 -7.47
N THR A 6 -1.85 -3.61 -7.73
CA THR A 6 -1.35 -4.66 -6.83
C THR A 6 -0.28 -4.09 -5.90
N GLU A 7 -0.10 -4.70 -4.75
CA GLU A 7 0.97 -4.32 -3.83
C GLU A 7 2.34 -4.32 -4.52
N GLU A 8 2.61 -5.34 -5.33
CA GLU A 8 3.87 -5.46 -6.07
C GLU A 8 4.10 -4.31 -7.04
N ASN A 9 3.06 -3.95 -7.81
CA ASN A 9 3.15 -2.85 -8.77
C ASN A 9 3.34 -1.52 -8.07
N LEU A 10 2.61 -1.29 -6.97
CA LEU A 10 2.75 -0.07 -6.18
C LEU A 10 4.13 0.02 -5.53
N LEU A 11 4.69 -1.10 -5.06
CA LEU A 11 6.06 -1.15 -4.54
C LEU A 11 7.08 -0.83 -5.63
N ALA A 12 6.93 -1.42 -6.80
CA ALA A 12 7.83 -1.15 -7.93
C ALA A 12 7.85 0.35 -8.27
N PHE A 13 6.67 0.95 -8.36
CA PHE A 13 6.54 2.37 -8.66
C PHE A 13 7.11 3.26 -7.55
N THR A 14 6.73 3.02 -6.30
CA THR A 14 7.18 3.85 -5.17
C THR A 14 8.69 3.74 -4.94
N MET A 15 9.26 2.58 -5.11
CA MET A 15 10.72 2.39 -5.02
C MET A 15 11.44 3.11 -6.16
N ALA A 16 10.95 3.00 -7.39
CA ALA A 16 11.51 3.70 -8.53
C ALA A 16 11.47 5.22 -8.33
N ALA A 17 10.38 5.74 -7.80
CA ALA A 17 10.23 7.16 -7.49
C ALA A 17 11.17 7.60 -6.37
N ARG A 18 11.24 6.80 -5.32
CA ARG A 18 12.06 7.10 -4.12
C ARG A 18 13.55 7.21 -4.46
N TYR A 19 14.04 6.28 -5.25
CA TYR A 19 15.45 6.24 -5.63
C TYR A 19 15.76 7.00 -6.91
N SER A 20 14.75 7.50 -7.60
CA SER A 20 14.89 8.09 -8.95
C SER A 20 15.69 7.20 -9.89
N SER A 21 15.51 5.89 -9.76
CA SER A 21 16.28 4.88 -10.48
C SER A 21 15.52 3.55 -10.56
N PHE A 22 15.37 3.04 -11.76
CA PHE A 22 14.81 1.71 -11.97
C PHE A 22 15.77 0.61 -11.52
N SER A 23 17.05 0.82 -11.72
CA SER A 23 18.09 -0.15 -11.31
C SER A 23 18.13 -0.34 -9.80
N LYS A 24 18.08 0.74 -9.03
CA LYS A 24 18.07 0.66 -7.57
C LYS A 24 16.79 0.04 -7.05
N ALA A 25 15.65 0.40 -7.63
CA ALA A 25 14.38 -0.20 -7.28
C ALA A 25 14.38 -1.72 -7.53
N ALA A 26 14.91 -2.15 -8.65
CA ALA A 26 15.05 -3.56 -9.01
C ALA A 26 15.93 -4.30 -7.99
N GLU A 27 17.06 -3.71 -7.63
CA GLU A 27 17.99 -4.26 -6.64
C GLU A 27 17.32 -4.46 -5.29
N GLU A 28 16.60 -3.43 -4.79
CA GLU A 28 15.90 -3.49 -3.51
C GLU A 28 14.77 -4.53 -3.51
N LEU A 29 14.09 -4.70 -4.62
CA LEU A 29 12.97 -5.64 -4.73
C LEU A 29 13.38 -7.05 -5.18
N GLY A 30 14.66 -7.24 -5.48
CA GLY A 30 15.18 -8.54 -5.93
C GLY A 30 14.66 -8.97 -7.29
N VAL A 31 14.42 -8.02 -8.20
CA VAL A 31 13.93 -8.28 -9.56
C VAL A 31 14.88 -7.63 -10.58
N THR A 32 14.63 -7.83 -11.86
CA THR A 32 15.42 -7.22 -12.91
C THR A 32 14.96 -5.78 -13.20
N THR A 33 15.88 -4.96 -13.69
CA THR A 33 15.56 -3.60 -14.15
C THR A 33 14.51 -3.63 -15.25
N SER A 34 14.57 -4.60 -16.15
CA SER A 34 13.58 -4.79 -17.21
C SER A 34 12.20 -5.05 -16.66
N ALA A 35 12.09 -5.82 -15.56
CA ALA A 35 10.80 -6.10 -14.91
C ALA A 35 10.19 -4.81 -14.34
N ILE A 36 10.98 -3.98 -13.68
CA ILE A 36 10.51 -2.67 -13.18
C ILE A 36 10.04 -1.79 -14.33
N SER A 37 10.85 -1.66 -15.37
CA SER A 37 10.52 -0.85 -16.55
C SER A 37 9.21 -1.32 -17.21
N TYR A 38 9.04 -2.62 -17.33
CA TYR A 38 7.83 -3.23 -17.88
C TYR A 38 6.59 -2.92 -17.01
N THR A 39 6.72 -3.08 -15.71
CA THR A 39 5.65 -2.81 -14.76
C THR A 39 5.21 -1.34 -14.84
N ILE A 40 6.16 -0.42 -14.82
CA ILE A 40 5.87 1.02 -14.92
C ILE A 40 5.16 1.34 -16.23
N LYS A 41 5.64 0.79 -17.34
CA LYS A 41 5.02 0.99 -18.64
C LYS A 41 3.58 0.46 -18.70
N ARG A 42 3.34 -0.70 -18.10
CA ARG A 42 1.97 -1.25 -17.99
C ARG A 42 1.07 -0.33 -17.18
N MET A 43 1.57 0.22 -16.08
CA MET A 43 0.82 1.16 -15.25
C MET A 43 0.49 2.43 -16.03
N GLU A 44 1.46 3.00 -16.70
CA GLU A 44 1.27 4.19 -17.54
C GLU A 44 0.23 3.94 -18.64
N THR A 45 0.32 2.81 -19.32
CA THR A 45 -0.64 2.44 -20.36
C THR A 45 -2.04 2.24 -19.77
N GLY A 46 -2.15 1.54 -18.66
CA GLY A 46 -3.44 1.27 -18.03
C GLY A 46 -4.11 2.51 -17.46
N LEU A 47 -3.33 3.47 -16.99
CA LEU A 47 -3.83 4.75 -16.46
C LEU A 47 -3.94 5.83 -17.53
N ASP A 48 -3.40 5.57 -18.72
CA ASP A 48 -3.32 6.53 -19.82
C ASP A 48 -2.65 7.85 -19.40
N VAL A 49 -1.59 7.75 -18.62
CA VAL A 49 -0.78 8.90 -18.18
C VAL A 49 0.70 8.52 -18.17
N VAL A 50 1.57 9.51 -18.28
CA VAL A 50 3.00 9.35 -18.09
C VAL A 50 3.31 9.65 -16.63
N LEU A 51 3.95 8.70 -15.94
CA LEU A 51 4.30 8.83 -14.54
C LEU A 51 5.73 9.29 -14.33
N PHE A 52 6.64 8.90 -15.24
CA PHE A 52 8.05 9.28 -15.20
C PHE A 52 8.50 9.92 -16.50
N VAL A 53 9.29 10.98 -16.37
CA VAL A 53 10.07 11.54 -17.47
C VAL A 53 11.47 10.97 -17.38
N ARG A 54 11.96 10.41 -18.51
CA ARG A 54 13.31 9.86 -18.59
C ARG A 54 14.22 10.90 -19.21
N ASN A 55 15.27 11.27 -18.50
CA ASN A 55 16.38 12.00 -19.07
C ASN A 55 17.64 11.10 -19.08
N THR A 56 18.75 11.61 -19.59
CA THR A 56 19.97 10.81 -19.82
C THR A 56 20.61 10.25 -18.53
N ARG A 57 20.28 10.77 -17.37
CA ARG A 57 20.91 10.40 -16.10
C ARG A 57 19.92 9.85 -15.07
N ASN A 58 18.73 10.39 -15.02
CA ASN A 58 17.75 10.08 -13.98
C ASN A 58 16.35 9.98 -14.55
N ILE A 59 15.48 9.39 -13.78
CA ILE A 59 14.05 9.47 -14.00
C ILE A 59 13.46 10.47 -13.01
N GLU A 60 12.47 11.21 -13.43
CA GLU A 60 11.78 12.18 -12.61
C GLU A 60 10.27 11.96 -12.70
N LEU A 61 9.56 12.22 -11.61
CA LEU A 61 8.12 12.12 -11.60
C LEU A 61 7.48 13.27 -12.38
N THR A 62 6.46 12.95 -13.16
CA THR A 62 5.56 13.95 -13.71
C THR A 62 4.61 14.47 -12.61
N GLU A 63 3.80 15.47 -12.91
CA GLU A 63 2.77 15.92 -11.98
C GLU A 63 1.80 14.77 -11.61
N SER A 64 1.37 14.00 -12.60
CA SER A 64 0.57 12.79 -12.38
C SER A 64 1.32 11.76 -11.55
N GLY A 65 2.63 11.61 -11.79
CA GLY A 65 3.50 10.73 -11.02
C GLY A 65 3.60 11.14 -9.55
N PHE A 66 3.72 12.42 -9.25
CA PHE A 66 3.72 12.93 -7.86
C PHE A 66 2.40 12.64 -7.15
N TYR A 67 1.30 12.90 -7.81
CA TYR A 67 -0.02 12.59 -7.25
C TYR A 67 -0.14 11.09 -6.96
N PHE A 68 0.23 10.28 -7.94
CA PHE A 68 0.17 8.81 -7.80
C PHE A 68 1.11 8.31 -6.71
N TYR A 69 2.30 8.89 -6.60
CA TYR A 69 3.27 8.51 -5.56
C TYR A 69 2.71 8.72 -4.16
N ARG A 70 2.09 9.86 -3.91
CA ARG A 70 1.49 10.13 -2.60
C ARG A 70 0.38 9.14 -2.28
N LYS A 71 -0.51 8.89 -3.25
CA LYS A 71 -1.63 7.96 -3.08
C LYS A 71 -1.17 6.51 -2.94
N ALA A 72 -0.20 6.11 -3.74
CA ALA A 72 0.39 4.77 -3.67
C ALA A 72 1.08 4.53 -2.33
N THR A 73 1.79 5.51 -1.81
CA THR A 73 2.43 5.42 -0.49
C THR A 73 1.40 5.24 0.62
N ASP A 74 0.32 6.02 0.58
CA ASP A 74 -0.77 5.90 1.55
C ASP A 74 -1.42 4.51 1.48
N LEU A 75 -1.68 4.03 0.27
CA LEU A 75 -2.28 2.72 0.06
C LEU A 75 -1.37 1.58 0.54
N LEU A 76 -0.07 1.68 0.31
CA LEU A 76 0.90 0.70 0.81
C LEU A 76 0.95 0.70 2.34
N ASN A 77 0.87 1.85 2.96
CA ASN A 77 0.79 1.95 4.42
C ASN A 77 -0.48 1.28 4.95
N ASP A 78 -1.59 1.41 4.24
CA ASP A 78 -2.84 0.74 4.60
C ASP A 78 -2.72 -0.79 4.46
N PHE A 79 -2.08 -1.28 3.41
CA PHE A 79 -1.78 -2.72 3.26
C PHE A 79 -0.99 -3.25 4.46
N HIS A 80 0.07 -2.53 4.84
CA HIS A 80 0.90 -2.93 5.98
C HIS A 80 0.15 -2.84 7.30
N ALA A 81 -0.69 -1.83 7.46
CA ALA A 81 -1.53 -1.68 8.66
C ALA A 81 -2.53 -2.83 8.80
N ILE A 82 -3.13 -3.27 7.70
CA ILE A 82 -4.03 -4.43 7.68
C ILE A 82 -3.30 -5.69 8.11
N LYS A 83 -2.12 -5.95 7.54
CA LYS A 83 -1.31 -7.12 7.89
C LYS A 83 -0.93 -7.11 9.36
N ARG A 84 -0.43 -6.00 9.87
CA ARG A 84 -0.06 -5.86 11.29
C ARG A 84 -1.25 -6.04 12.21
N GLY A 85 -2.40 -5.50 11.84
CA GLY A 85 -3.63 -5.62 12.61
C GLY A 85 -4.09 -7.07 12.71
N ILE A 86 -4.08 -7.80 11.61
CA ILE A 86 -4.45 -9.22 11.57
C ILE A 86 -3.47 -10.06 12.38
N ASP A 87 -2.16 -9.84 12.22
CA ASP A 87 -1.14 -10.55 12.99
C ASP A 87 -1.31 -10.33 14.49
N THR A 88 -1.58 -9.11 14.89
CA THR A 88 -1.83 -8.76 16.29
C THR A 88 -3.05 -9.48 16.82
N ILE A 89 -4.13 -9.53 16.06
CA ILE A 89 -5.37 -10.24 16.43
C ILE A 89 -5.12 -11.75 16.54
N SER A 90 -4.42 -12.33 15.56
CA SER A 90 -4.16 -13.77 15.53
C SER A 90 -3.27 -14.23 16.69
N GLN A 91 -2.33 -13.39 17.16
CA GLN A 91 -1.44 -13.71 18.25
C GLN A 91 -2.07 -13.57 19.64
N GLY A 92 -3.10 -12.77 19.77
CA GLY A 92 -3.70 -12.49 21.06
C GLY A 92 -5.23 -12.58 21.07
N ILE A 93 -5.79 -13.37 20.17
CA ILE A 93 -7.23 -13.33 19.88
C ILE A 93 -8.12 -13.64 21.08
N GLU A 94 -7.79 -14.67 21.87
CA GLU A 94 -8.60 -15.07 23.01
C GLU A 94 -8.61 -14.01 24.11
N THR A 95 -7.45 -13.51 24.48
CA THR A 95 -7.30 -12.50 25.52
C THR A 95 -7.93 -11.18 25.12
N ARG A 96 -7.74 -10.78 23.88
CA ARG A 96 -8.27 -9.50 23.39
C ARG A 96 -9.79 -9.52 23.19
N VAL A 97 -10.32 -10.61 22.69
CA VAL A 97 -11.77 -10.78 22.56
C VAL A 97 -12.42 -10.71 23.91
N ARG A 98 -11.85 -11.35 24.95
CA ARG A 98 -12.36 -11.26 26.33
C ARG A 98 -12.31 -9.82 26.86
N ILE A 99 -11.22 -9.09 26.64
CA ILE A 99 -11.10 -7.71 27.06
C ILE A 99 -12.12 -6.82 26.34
N CYS A 100 -12.30 -7.00 25.05
CA CYS A 100 -13.29 -6.26 24.26
C CYS A 100 -14.73 -6.55 24.73
N ILE A 101 -15.05 -7.80 25.00
CA ILE A 101 -16.37 -8.20 25.53
C ILE A 101 -16.59 -7.59 26.91
N ASN A 102 -15.59 -7.62 27.79
CA ASN A 102 -15.67 -7.00 29.10
C ASN A 102 -15.86 -5.49 29.02
N GLN A 103 -15.15 -4.82 28.14
CA GLN A 103 -15.32 -3.39 27.90
C GLN A 103 -16.69 -3.07 27.29
N LEU A 104 -17.21 -3.92 26.44
CA LEU A 104 -18.56 -3.80 25.89
C LEU A 104 -19.63 -3.86 26.95
N LEU A 105 -19.42 -4.63 28.02
CA LEU A 105 -20.36 -4.75 29.14
C LEU A 105 -20.31 -3.57 30.12
N TYR A 106 -19.15 -2.90 30.23
CA TYR A 106 -18.91 -1.88 31.25
C TYR A 106 -18.88 -0.43 30.77
N THR A 107 -18.76 -0.19 29.46
CA THR A 107 -18.66 1.16 28.90
C THR A 107 -19.55 1.34 27.66
N PRO A 108 -20.78 1.84 27.83
CA PRO A 108 -21.73 1.97 26.70
C PRO A 108 -21.22 2.78 25.51
N CYS A 109 -20.45 3.84 25.76
CA CYS A 109 -19.90 4.69 24.69
C CYS A 109 -18.86 3.95 23.85
N HIS A 110 -18.02 3.14 24.48
CA HIS A 110 -17.04 2.30 23.76
C HIS A 110 -17.73 1.13 23.05
N THR A 111 -18.81 0.63 23.61
CA THR A 111 -19.63 -0.43 23.03
C THR A 111 -20.20 -0.03 21.67
N ALA A 112 -20.79 1.14 21.58
CA ALA A 112 -21.35 1.66 20.33
C ALA A 112 -20.27 1.85 19.26
N ARG A 113 -19.10 2.33 19.67
CA ARG A 113 -17.96 2.57 18.77
C ARG A 113 -17.36 1.26 18.24
N LEU A 114 -17.18 0.28 19.11
CA LEU A 114 -16.69 -1.04 18.73
C LEU A 114 -17.67 -1.79 17.83
N LEU A 115 -18.96 -1.71 18.11
CA LEU A 115 -20.00 -2.29 17.28
C LEU A 115 -20.04 -1.65 15.89
N GLN A 116 -19.84 -0.35 15.79
CA GLN A 116 -19.75 0.33 14.49
C GLN A 116 -18.51 -0.12 13.70
N VAL A 117 -17.38 -0.26 14.36
CA VAL A 117 -16.15 -0.75 13.72
C VAL A 117 -16.32 -2.19 13.26
N LEU A 118 -16.89 -3.05 14.09
CA LEU A 118 -17.17 -4.45 13.75
C LEU A 118 -18.16 -4.57 12.60
N LYS A 119 -19.20 -3.74 12.57
CA LYS A 119 -20.18 -3.72 11.48
C LYS A 119 -19.58 -3.25 10.16
N LYS A 120 -18.58 -2.38 10.19
CA LYS A 120 -17.89 -1.94 8.98
C LYS A 120 -16.89 -2.97 8.45
N GLN A 121 -16.39 -3.85 9.31
CA GLN A 121 -15.41 -4.89 8.93
C GLN A 121 -16.08 -6.20 8.52
N PHE A 122 -17.30 -6.41 8.92
CA PHE A 122 -18.10 -7.58 8.61
C PHE A 122 -19.39 -7.14 7.95
#